data_a7b85ca687c830d6b2ff167a0303451b
#
_entry.id   a7b85ca687c830d6b2ff167a0303451b
#
_cell.length_a   1.000
_cell.length_b   1.000
_cell.length_c   1.000
_cell.angle_alpha   90.00
_cell.angle_beta   90.00
_cell.angle_gamma   90.00
#
_symmetry.space_group_name_H-M   'P 1'
#
loop_
_entity.id
_entity.type
_entity.pdbx_description
1 polymer ?
#
loop_
_entity_poly.entity_id
_entity_poly.type
_entity_poly.pdbx_seq_one_letter_code
_entity_poly.pdbx_strand_id
1 'polypeptide(L)'
;MGLNTAAVKSAQKTIVSLGGNAIVRKGQAGTVSEQFENAAGACQSISSIISSGCSIIITHGNGPAVGNLFIQNEAAAAEVPPMPLYICDADSEGSLGLIIQQSLYNRLRAVHIEREIVTVLTQVVVDPSDKAFEDPMKPIGPFYDEQAALILSRDRGWVMKEDARRGFRRVVASPRPVKVVEAGVIKRLSEQGVVVIAAGGGGVPVIESAEGLLSGVDAVVDKDFATALLGSVVEAETIINLTGVDMVYKSFGSASQRGIREMSVREARQYLEKGEFEPGSM
;
A
#
# COMPACT_ATOMS: atom_id res chain seq x y z
N MET A 1 -10.07 -49.43 -9.01
CA MET A 1 -10.14 -48.43 -7.94
C MET A 1 -10.18 -47.08 -8.60
N GLY A 2 -11.37 -46.52 -8.73
CA GLY A 2 -11.55 -45.20 -9.35
C GLY A 2 -11.15 -44.11 -8.35
N LEU A 3 -10.17 -43.29 -8.70
CA LEU A 3 -9.83 -42.08 -7.99
C LEU A 3 -10.99 -41.08 -8.16
N ASN A 4 -11.73 -40.89 -7.09
CA ASN A 4 -12.78 -39.90 -6.99
C ASN A 4 -12.10 -38.54 -6.90
N THR A 5 -11.90 -37.85 -8.05
CA THR A 5 -11.50 -36.45 -8.09
C THR A 5 -12.69 -35.61 -7.67
N ALA A 6 -12.94 -35.56 -6.35
CA ALA A 6 -13.77 -34.53 -5.79
C ALA A 6 -13.14 -33.20 -6.21
N ALA A 7 -13.87 -32.40 -6.99
CA ALA A 7 -13.47 -31.08 -7.40
C ALA A 7 -13.07 -30.31 -6.13
N VAL A 8 -11.77 -30.08 -5.96
CA VAL A 8 -11.24 -29.20 -4.92
C VAL A 8 -11.89 -27.86 -5.23
N LYS A 9 -12.83 -27.43 -4.39
CA LYS A 9 -13.34 -26.06 -4.44
C LYS A 9 -12.13 -25.16 -4.38
N SER A 10 -11.90 -24.37 -5.42
CA SER A 10 -10.87 -23.34 -5.43
C SER A 10 -11.00 -22.52 -4.15
N ALA A 11 -9.93 -22.39 -3.40
CA ALA A 11 -9.94 -21.54 -2.19
C ALA A 11 -10.30 -20.13 -2.61
N GLN A 12 -11.23 -19.47 -1.87
CA GLN A 12 -11.63 -18.10 -2.15
C GLN A 12 -10.41 -17.18 -2.15
N LYS A 13 -10.16 -16.48 -3.26
CA LYS A 13 -9.05 -15.54 -3.39
C LYS A 13 -9.39 -14.23 -2.69
N THR A 14 -8.61 -13.90 -1.68
CA THR A 14 -8.82 -12.69 -0.87
C THR A 14 -7.56 -11.83 -0.87
N ILE A 15 -7.70 -10.54 -1.15
CA ILE A 15 -6.63 -9.58 -0.91
C ILE A 15 -6.89 -8.89 0.43
N VAL A 16 -5.87 -8.84 1.27
CA VAL A 16 -5.88 -8.08 2.53
C VAL A 16 -4.99 -6.86 2.34
N SER A 17 -5.59 -5.66 2.32
CA SER A 17 -4.88 -4.40 2.19
C SER A 17 -4.64 -3.79 3.57
N LEU A 18 -3.36 -3.61 3.94
CA LEU A 18 -2.95 -2.99 5.20
C LEU A 18 -2.76 -1.49 5.01
N GLY A 19 -3.53 -0.69 5.75
CA GLY A 19 -3.30 0.75 5.82
C GLY A 19 -1.95 1.08 6.46
N GLY A 20 -1.36 2.23 6.16
CA GLY A 20 -0.10 2.67 6.78
C GLY A 20 -0.15 2.69 8.31
N ASN A 21 -1.30 2.99 8.89
CA ASN A 21 -1.54 2.94 10.35
C ASN A 21 -1.51 1.53 10.94
N ALA A 22 -1.58 0.48 10.12
CA ALA A 22 -1.40 -0.90 10.58
C ALA A 22 0.07 -1.22 10.90
N ILE A 23 1.01 -0.42 10.35
CA ILE A 23 2.46 -0.59 10.54
C ILE A 23 3.04 0.52 11.43
N VAL A 24 2.62 1.77 11.25
CA VAL A 24 3.03 2.91 12.09
C VAL A 24 1.78 3.66 12.55
N ARG A 25 1.47 3.60 13.84
CA ARG A 25 0.28 4.25 14.41
C ARG A 25 0.53 5.73 14.64
N LYS A 26 -0.55 6.50 14.68
CA LYS A 26 -0.48 7.92 15.01
C LYS A 26 0.21 8.14 16.36
N GLY A 27 1.21 9.01 16.38
CA GLY A 27 1.98 9.34 17.60
C GLY A 27 3.17 8.44 17.89
N GLN A 28 3.40 7.39 17.09
CA GLN A 28 4.61 6.56 17.17
C GLN A 28 5.74 7.18 16.35
N ALA A 29 6.98 6.93 16.78
CA ALA A 29 8.18 7.33 16.05
C ALA A 29 8.42 6.49 14.78
N GLY A 30 7.79 5.31 14.67
CA GLY A 30 7.98 4.37 13.57
C GLY A 30 9.29 3.58 13.69
N THR A 31 9.75 3.32 14.91
CA THR A 31 10.90 2.45 15.14
C THR A 31 10.62 1.04 14.65
N VAL A 32 11.67 0.28 14.34
CA VAL A 32 11.53 -1.12 13.89
C VAL A 32 10.76 -1.96 14.89
N SER A 33 10.98 -1.76 16.20
CA SER A 33 10.22 -2.46 17.26
C SER A 33 8.73 -2.17 17.19
N GLU A 34 8.35 -0.89 17.09
CA GLU A 34 6.95 -0.47 16.96
C GLU A 34 6.29 -1.06 15.70
N GLN A 35 7.03 -1.11 14.59
CA GLN A 35 6.55 -1.69 13.34
C GLN A 35 6.28 -3.19 13.48
N PHE A 36 7.18 -3.96 14.11
CA PHE A 36 6.97 -5.39 14.39
C PHE A 36 5.78 -5.63 15.33
N GLU A 37 5.63 -4.85 16.40
CA GLU A 37 4.51 -4.95 17.33
C GLU A 37 3.15 -4.70 16.63
N ASN A 38 3.10 -3.67 15.78
CA ASN A 38 1.89 -3.34 15.03
C ASN A 38 1.57 -4.42 13.98
N ALA A 39 2.58 -4.87 13.23
CA ALA A 39 2.43 -5.94 12.25
C ALA A 39 1.95 -7.24 12.89
N ALA A 40 2.45 -7.59 14.08
CA ALA A 40 1.99 -8.77 14.83
C ALA A 40 0.50 -8.68 15.15
N GLY A 41 -0.01 -7.50 15.53
CA GLY A 41 -1.44 -7.27 15.74
C GLY A 41 -2.27 -7.48 14.46
N ALA A 42 -1.84 -6.94 13.32
CA ALA A 42 -2.50 -7.15 12.04
C ALA A 42 -2.47 -8.62 11.61
N CYS A 43 -1.35 -9.30 11.81
CA CYS A 43 -1.17 -10.71 11.49
C CYS A 43 -2.09 -11.65 12.29
N GLN A 44 -2.57 -11.23 13.46
CA GLN A 44 -3.58 -11.99 14.20
C GLN A 44 -4.89 -12.11 13.39
N SER A 45 -5.38 -11.01 12.81
CA SER A 45 -6.58 -11.03 11.97
C SER A 45 -6.33 -11.81 10.67
N ILE A 46 -5.18 -11.61 10.03
CA ILE A 46 -4.81 -12.33 8.80
C ILE A 46 -4.75 -13.84 9.04
N SER A 47 -4.18 -14.28 10.16
CA SER A 47 -4.11 -15.70 10.50
C SER A 47 -5.48 -16.36 10.64
N SER A 48 -6.49 -15.63 11.12
CA SER A 48 -7.87 -16.11 11.20
C SER A 48 -8.50 -16.29 9.80
N ILE A 49 -8.20 -15.38 8.86
CA ILE A 49 -8.66 -15.49 7.47
C ILE A 49 -7.98 -16.68 6.78
N ILE A 50 -6.67 -16.89 6.99
CA ILE A 50 -5.94 -18.06 6.47
C ILE A 50 -6.54 -19.36 7.00
N SER A 51 -6.91 -19.39 8.28
CA SER A 51 -7.53 -20.58 8.93
C SER A 51 -8.87 -20.94 8.30
N SER A 52 -9.59 -20.02 7.68
CA SER A 52 -10.84 -20.31 6.97
C SER A 52 -10.63 -20.93 5.57
N GLY A 53 -9.38 -21.15 5.16
CA GLY A 53 -9.04 -21.81 3.90
C GLY A 53 -8.90 -20.89 2.71
N CYS A 54 -8.90 -19.57 2.91
CA CYS A 54 -8.71 -18.59 1.83
C CYS A 54 -7.27 -18.60 1.27
N SER A 55 -7.16 -18.31 -0.02
CA SER A 55 -5.91 -17.94 -0.68
C SER A 55 -5.67 -16.44 -0.47
N ILE A 56 -4.53 -16.06 0.11
CA ILE A 56 -4.30 -14.69 0.58
C ILE A 56 -3.19 -14.00 -0.20
N ILE A 57 -3.49 -12.80 -0.66
CA ILE A 57 -2.50 -11.81 -1.10
C ILE A 57 -2.58 -10.63 -0.13
N ILE A 58 -1.44 -10.08 0.27
CA ILE A 58 -1.36 -8.94 1.19
C ILE A 58 -0.75 -7.76 0.43
N THR A 59 -1.43 -6.62 0.46
CA THR A 59 -0.87 -5.32 0.04
C THR A 59 -0.71 -4.42 1.26
N HIS A 60 0.21 -3.47 1.24
CA HIS A 60 0.41 -2.56 2.36
C HIS A 60 0.77 -1.15 1.91
N GLY A 61 0.46 -0.16 2.74
CA GLY A 61 0.93 1.21 2.54
C GLY A 61 2.36 1.39 3.08
N ASN A 62 3.08 2.37 2.55
CA ASN A 62 4.45 2.69 2.95
C ASN A 62 4.70 4.17 3.24
N GLY A 63 3.71 5.05 3.16
CA GLY A 63 3.86 6.51 3.18
C GLY A 63 4.84 7.07 4.22
N PRO A 64 4.78 6.69 5.52
CA PRO A 64 5.78 7.12 6.50
C PRO A 64 7.18 6.54 6.23
N ALA A 65 7.28 5.28 5.82
CA ALA A 65 8.56 4.59 5.63
C ALA A 65 9.33 5.16 4.43
N VAL A 66 8.69 5.30 3.28
CA VAL A 66 9.33 5.87 2.07
C VAL A 66 9.78 7.31 2.32
N GLY A 67 8.98 8.09 3.06
CA GLY A 67 9.37 9.45 3.42
C GLY A 67 10.60 9.51 4.33
N ASN A 68 10.70 8.62 5.30
CA ASN A 68 11.86 8.54 6.19
C ASN A 68 13.11 8.09 5.43
N LEU A 69 13.02 7.06 4.57
CA LEU A 69 14.11 6.61 3.71
C LEU A 69 14.60 7.75 2.80
N PHE A 70 13.66 8.48 2.20
CA PHE A 70 14.01 9.62 1.37
C PHE A 70 14.79 10.69 2.15
N ILE A 71 14.37 11.03 3.38
CA ILE A 71 15.08 11.99 4.23
C ILE A 71 16.47 11.49 4.62
N GLN A 72 16.61 10.20 4.95
CA GLN A 72 17.89 9.59 5.26
C GLN A 72 18.86 9.69 4.07
N ASN A 73 18.38 9.44 2.86
CA ASN A 73 19.14 9.60 1.64
C ASN A 73 19.58 11.04 1.41
N GLU A 74 18.66 12.00 1.58
CA GLU A 74 18.96 13.41 1.44
C GLU A 74 19.94 13.93 2.50
N ALA A 75 19.83 13.44 3.73
CA ALA A 75 20.75 13.82 4.82
C ALA A 75 22.17 13.32 4.57
N ALA A 76 22.32 12.15 3.94
CA ALA A 76 23.60 11.55 3.60
C ALA A 76 24.16 11.96 2.22
N ALA A 77 23.47 12.84 1.46
CA ALA A 77 23.81 13.17 0.07
C ALA A 77 25.21 13.80 -0.10
N ALA A 78 25.80 14.36 0.97
CA ALA A 78 27.17 14.87 0.96
C ALA A 78 28.23 13.75 1.04
N GLU A 79 27.86 12.59 1.57
CA GLU A 79 28.75 11.46 1.82
C GLU A 79 28.60 10.36 0.76
N VAL A 80 27.36 10.10 0.33
CA VAL A 80 27.02 9.05 -0.64
C VAL A 80 25.97 9.57 -1.64
N PRO A 81 25.96 9.08 -2.90
CA PRO A 81 24.94 9.48 -3.88
C PRO A 81 23.53 9.16 -3.35
N PRO A 82 22.61 10.13 -3.35
CA PRO A 82 21.24 9.89 -2.90
C PRO A 82 20.49 8.98 -3.89
N MET A 83 19.63 8.13 -3.35
CA MET A 83 18.75 7.28 -4.18
C MET A 83 17.52 8.08 -4.64
N PRO A 84 17.05 7.88 -5.88
CA PRO A 84 15.79 8.45 -6.33
C PRO A 84 14.60 7.87 -5.56
N LEU A 85 13.45 8.56 -5.61
CA LEU A 85 12.28 8.22 -4.83
C LEU A 85 11.77 6.80 -5.13
N TYR A 86 11.79 6.36 -6.38
CA TYR A 86 11.31 5.02 -6.74
C TYR A 86 12.19 3.89 -6.18
N ILE A 87 13.49 4.14 -5.93
CA ILE A 87 14.36 3.18 -5.22
C ILE A 87 14.03 3.18 -3.72
N CYS A 88 13.80 4.34 -3.11
CA CYS A 88 13.31 4.40 -1.72
C CYS A 88 11.96 3.69 -1.55
N ASP A 89 11.12 3.71 -2.58
CA ASP A 89 9.87 2.94 -2.62
C ASP A 89 10.15 1.43 -2.59
N ALA A 90 11.06 0.96 -3.44
CA ALA A 90 11.49 -0.45 -3.47
C ALA A 90 12.11 -0.89 -2.12
N ASP A 91 12.94 -0.07 -1.50
CA ASP A 91 13.53 -0.33 -0.18
C ASP A 91 12.45 -0.43 0.90
N SER A 92 11.45 0.46 0.85
CA SER A 92 10.32 0.42 1.78
C SER A 92 9.43 -0.80 1.57
N GLU A 93 9.22 -1.23 0.33
CA GLU A 93 8.48 -2.45 0.00
C GLU A 93 9.20 -3.68 0.56
N GLY A 94 10.52 -3.76 0.39
CA GLY A 94 11.34 -4.84 0.94
C GLY A 94 11.35 -4.88 2.46
N SER A 95 11.59 -3.75 3.12
CA SER A 95 11.69 -3.68 4.59
C SER A 95 10.35 -3.95 5.28
N LEU A 96 9.26 -3.35 4.82
CA LEU A 96 7.91 -3.59 5.36
C LEU A 96 7.42 -4.99 5.01
N GLY A 97 7.73 -5.47 3.81
CA GLY A 97 7.46 -6.84 3.39
C GLY A 97 8.11 -7.85 4.33
N LEU A 98 9.37 -7.67 4.68
CA LEU A 98 10.08 -8.50 5.67
C LEU A 98 9.38 -8.48 7.04
N ILE A 99 9.01 -7.30 7.54
CA ILE A 99 8.35 -7.15 8.85
C ILE A 99 7.02 -7.92 8.87
N ILE A 100 6.20 -7.77 7.83
CA ILE A 100 4.92 -8.46 7.71
C ILE A 100 5.14 -9.98 7.56
N GLN A 101 6.05 -10.38 6.68
CA GLN A 101 6.37 -11.78 6.40
C GLN A 101 6.83 -12.52 7.66
N GLN A 102 7.78 -11.96 8.40
CA GLN A 102 8.30 -12.54 9.62
C GLN A 102 7.25 -12.58 10.74
N SER A 103 6.47 -11.49 10.91
CA SER A 103 5.38 -11.44 11.90
C SER A 103 4.31 -12.47 11.61
N LEU A 104 3.91 -12.62 10.34
CA LEU A 104 2.91 -13.60 9.94
C LEU A 104 3.43 -15.04 10.06
N TYR A 105 4.69 -15.29 9.66
CA TYR A 105 5.33 -16.59 9.84
C TYR A 105 5.29 -17.02 11.32
N ASN A 106 5.74 -16.15 12.21
CA ASN A 106 5.74 -16.43 13.64
C ASN A 106 4.32 -16.68 14.19
N ARG A 107 3.34 -15.90 13.72
CA ARG A 107 1.95 -16.06 14.09
C ARG A 107 1.37 -17.40 13.63
N LEU A 108 1.60 -17.79 12.38
CA LEU A 108 1.09 -19.05 11.84
C LEU A 108 1.72 -20.26 12.54
N ARG A 109 3.02 -20.22 12.84
CA ARG A 109 3.69 -21.24 13.65
C ARG A 109 3.06 -21.38 15.05
N ALA A 110 2.77 -20.26 15.70
CA ALA A 110 2.16 -20.26 17.04
C ALA A 110 0.74 -20.88 17.07
N VAL A 111 0.04 -20.90 15.92
CA VAL A 111 -1.29 -21.53 15.79
C VAL A 111 -1.27 -22.84 14.98
N HIS A 112 -0.08 -23.40 14.77
CA HIS A 112 0.14 -24.68 14.08
C HIS A 112 -0.38 -24.71 12.63
N ILE A 113 -0.29 -23.59 11.90
CA ILE A 113 -0.60 -23.50 10.49
C ILE A 113 0.70 -23.47 9.71
N GLU A 114 0.85 -24.40 8.75
CA GLU A 114 1.98 -24.41 7.82
C GLU A 114 1.55 -23.77 6.51
N ARG A 115 2.18 -22.63 6.19
CA ARG A 115 2.02 -21.91 4.93
C ARG A 115 3.33 -21.26 4.53
N GLU A 116 3.64 -21.32 3.27
CA GLU A 116 4.73 -20.53 2.68
C GLU A 116 4.30 -19.08 2.55
N ILE A 117 5.21 -18.15 2.83
CA ILE A 117 4.97 -16.72 2.76
C ILE A 117 6.12 -16.11 2.00
N VAL A 118 5.84 -15.28 1.01
CA VAL A 118 6.86 -14.60 0.21
C VAL A 118 6.49 -13.13 0.00
N THR A 119 7.51 -12.28 0.03
CA THR A 119 7.39 -10.89 -0.43
C THR A 119 7.89 -10.82 -1.87
N VAL A 120 7.07 -10.27 -2.76
CA VAL A 120 7.40 -10.04 -4.16
C VAL A 120 7.56 -8.55 -4.37
N LEU A 121 8.78 -8.09 -4.63
CA LEU A 121 9.02 -6.72 -5.07
C LEU A 121 8.20 -6.49 -6.35
N THR A 122 7.35 -5.49 -6.33
CA THR A 122 6.32 -5.32 -7.33
C THR A 122 6.47 -4.01 -8.06
N GLN A 123 6.63 -4.06 -9.38
CA GLN A 123 6.68 -2.89 -10.25
C GLN A 123 5.28 -2.60 -10.81
N VAL A 124 4.95 -1.31 -10.88
CA VAL A 124 3.65 -0.88 -11.38
C VAL A 124 3.85 0.15 -12.49
N VAL A 125 3.38 -0.20 -13.68
CA VAL A 125 3.45 0.70 -14.83
C VAL A 125 2.47 1.84 -14.64
N VAL A 126 2.95 3.06 -14.91
CA VAL A 126 2.16 4.28 -14.92
C VAL A 126 2.28 4.99 -16.27
N ASP A 127 1.27 5.80 -16.60
CA ASP A 127 1.29 6.61 -17.84
C ASP A 127 2.14 7.87 -17.60
N PRO A 128 3.21 8.10 -18.35
CA PRO A 128 4.04 9.32 -18.22
C PRO A 128 3.27 10.61 -18.54
N SER A 129 2.13 10.52 -19.22
CA SER A 129 1.25 11.67 -19.52
C SER A 129 0.17 11.92 -18.45
N ASP A 130 0.17 11.13 -17.34
CA ASP A 130 -0.79 11.36 -16.26
C ASP A 130 -0.64 12.75 -15.65
N LYS A 131 -1.76 13.47 -15.53
CA LYS A 131 -1.80 14.84 -14.97
C LYS A 131 -1.23 14.97 -13.56
N ALA A 132 -1.13 13.87 -12.81
CA ALA A 132 -0.50 13.85 -11.51
C ALA A 132 0.97 14.29 -11.54
N PHE A 133 1.66 14.16 -12.67
CA PHE A 133 3.03 14.67 -12.84
C PHE A 133 3.08 16.19 -12.98
N GLU A 134 2.02 16.81 -13.50
CA GLU A 134 1.92 18.27 -13.63
C GLU A 134 1.49 18.92 -12.30
N ASP A 135 0.62 18.29 -11.53
CA ASP A 135 0.14 18.77 -10.22
C ASP A 135 0.31 17.71 -9.12
N PRO A 136 1.51 17.60 -8.54
CA PRO A 136 1.77 16.68 -7.44
C PRO A 136 0.91 16.95 -6.21
N MET A 137 0.22 15.90 -5.69
CA MET A 137 -0.71 16.02 -4.57
C MET A 137 -0.49 14.98 -3.46
N LYS A 138 0.30 13.93 -3.69
CA LYS A 138 0.49 12.84 -2.71
C LYS A 138 1.49 13.26 -1.63
N PRO A 139 1.07 13.44 -0.36
CA PRO A 139 1.98 13.85 0.69
C PRO A 139 2.84 12.67 1.15
N ILE A 140 4.14 12.92 1.28
CA ILE A 140 5.13 11.98 1.80
C ILE A 140 5.98 12.63 2.90
N GLY A 141 6.66 11.80 3.71
CA GLY A 141 7.57 12.27 4.74
C GLY A 141 6.88 12.98 5.93
N PRO A 142 7.65 13.66 6.76
CA PRO A 142 7.17 14.33 7.95
C PRO A 142 6.48 15.67 7.65
N PHE A 143 5.97 16.28 8.72
CA PHE A 143 5.46 17.66 8.69
C PHE A 143 6.59 18.66 8.94
N TYR A 144 6.52 19.78 8.24
CA TYR A 144 7.41 20.93 8.35
C TYR A 144 6.60 22.17 8.72
N ASP A 145 7.21 23.11 9.41
CA ASP A 145 6.67 24.45 9.53
C ASP A 145 6.81 25.22 8.21
N GLU A 146 6.15 26.37 8.12
CA GLU A 146 6.14 27.18 6.90
C GLU A 146 7.54 27.64 6.48
N GLN A 147 8.38 28.03 7.45
CA GLN A 147 9.73 28.51 7.19
C GLN A 147 10.62 27.40 6.62
N ALA A 148 10.59 26.21 7.22
CA ALA A 148 11.31 25.05 6.73
C ALA A 148 10.81 24.62 5.33
N ALA A 149 9.50 24.65 5.10
CA ALA A 149 8.92 24.34 3.80
C ALA A 149 9.40 25.29 2.70
N LEU A 150 9.46 26.60 2.97
CA LEU A 150 10.00 27.58 2.02
C LEU A 150 11.48 27.34 1.68
N ILE A 151 12.29 27.03 2.71
CA ILE A 151 13.71 26.69 2.52
C ILE A 151 13.85 25.42 1.64
N LEU A 152 13.12 24.35 1.94
CA LEU A 152 13.18 23.10 1.20
C LEU A 152 12.69 23.26 -0.25
N SER A 153 11.66 24.06 -0.48
CA SER A 153 11.19 24.40 -1.83
C SER A 153 12.26 25.14 -2.63
N ARG A 154 12.92 26.14 -2.01
CA ARG A 154 13.95 26.95 -2.68
C ARG A 154 15.23 26.15 -2.93
N ASP A 155 15.74 25.46 -1.92
CA ASP A 155 17.08 24.86 -1.95
C ASP A 155 17.10 23.47 -2.60
N ARG A 156 15.95 22.76 -2.59
CA ARG A 156 15.82 21.40 -3.11
C ARG A 156 14.78 21.23 -4.23
N GLY A 157 14.06 22.29 -4.58
CA GLY A 157 13.01 22.23 -5.60
C GLY A 157 11.80 21.37 -5.20
N TRP A 158 11.61 21.11 -3.91
CA TRP A 158 10.48 20.30 -3.45
C TRP A 158 9.17 21.04 -3.58
N VAL A 159 8.15 20.34 -4.04
CA VAL A 159 6.78 20.85 -3.99
C VAL A 159 6.24 20.60 -2.60
N MET A 160 5.95 21.68 -1.87
CA MET A 160 5.44 21.63 -0.50
C MET A 160 3.99 22.11 -0.49
N LYS A 161 3.09 21.35 0.14
CA LYS A 161 1.68 21.74 0.33
C LYS A 161 1.26 21.60 1.79
N GLU A 162 0.34 22.45 2.24
CA GLU A 162 -0.25 22.34 3.58
C GLU A 162 -1.10 21.07 3.66
N ASP A 163 -0.92 20.29 4.73
CA ASP A 163 -1.66 19.04 4.96
C ASP A 163 -2.50 19.15 6.23
N ALA A 164 -3.80 19.28 6.05
CA ALA A 164 -4.84 19.24 7.08
C ALA A 164 -4.58 20.18 8.29
N ARG A 165 -4.03 21.36 8.06
CA ARG A 165 -3.66 22.36 9.09
C ARG A 165 -2.67 21.83 10.15
N ARG A 166 -1.90 20.80 9.82
CA ARG A 166 -0.88 20.21 10.69
C ARG A 166 0.53 20.69 10.35
N GLY A 167 0.66 21.48 9.29
CA GLY A 167 1.91 21.96 8.71
C GLY A 167 2.04 21.57 7.24
N PHE A 168 3.22 21.73 6.70
CA PHE A 168 3.53 21.47 5.30
C PHE A 168 4.16 20.08 5.14
N ARG A 169 3.85 19.43 4.03
CA ARG A 169 4.52 18.18 3.61
C ARG A 169 5.00 18.29 2.18
N ARG A 170 6.06 17.57 1.87
CA ARG A 170 6.43 17.34 0.48
C ARG A 170 5.31 16.57 -0.20
N VAL A 171 4.93 17.01 -1.41
CA VAL A 171 4.01 16.29 -2.27
C VAL A 171 4.73 15.82 -3.53
N VAL A 172 4.36 14.63 -3.98
CA VAL A 172 4.89 13.99 -5.19
C VAL A 172 3.76 13.57 -6.11
N ALA A 173 4.09 13.25 -7.36
CA ALA A 173 3.13 12.70 -8.30
C ALA A 173 2.52 11.40 -7.77
N SER A 174 1.22 11.20 -8.01
CA SER A 174 0.54 9.94 -7.69
C SER A 174 -0.31 9.50 -8.89
N PRO A 175 0.35 9.03 -9.96
CA PRO A 175 -0.33 8.62 -11.18
C PRO A 175 -1.17 7.36 -10.95
N ARG A 176 -2.15 7.13 -11.81
CA ARG A 176 -2.94 5.91 -11.77
C ARG A 176 -2.13 4.71 -12.28
N PRO A 177 -2.22 3.55 -11.59
CA PRO A 177 -1.57 2.33 -12.05
C PRO A 177 -2.28 1.80 -13.31
N VAL A 178 -1.49 1.37 -14.29
CA VAL A 178 -1.96 0.82 -15.57
C VAL A 178 -1.79 -0.70 -15.62
N LYS A 179 -0.67 -1.20 -15.09
CA LYS A 179 -0.31 -2.62 -15.15
C LYS A 179 0.57 -2.98 -13.95
N VAL A 180 0.34 -4.14 -13.35
CA VAL A 180 1.23 -4.75 -12.36
C VAL A 180 2.14 -5.73 -13.10
N VAL A 181 3.44 -5.50 -13.11
CA VAL A 181 4.39 -6.28 -13.91
C VAL A 181 4.44 -7.74 -13.43
N GLU A 182 4.53 -7.95 -12.13
CA GLU A 182 4.65 -9.27 -11.50
C GLU A 182 3.31 -9.98 -11.28
N ALA A 183 2.17 -9.43 -11.75
CA ALA A 183 0.83 -9.98 -11.50
C ALA A 183 0.69 -11.46 -11.87
N GLY A 184 1.34 -11.90 -12.95
CA GLY A 184 1.31 -13.29 -13.38
C GLY A 184 2.00 -14.26 -12.40
N VAL A 185 3.12 -13.88 -11.80
CA VAL A 185 3.81 -14.70 -10.79
C VAL A 185 3.06 -14.66 -9.46
N ILE A 186 2.55 -13.49 -9.05
CA ILE A 186 1.72 -13.33 -7.85
C ILE A 186 0.49 -14.24 -7.92
N LYS A 187 -0.21 -14.25 -9.08
CA LYS A 187 -1.38 -15.13 -9.31
C LYS A 187 -1.01 -16.60 -9.14
N ARG A 188 0.04 -17.07 -9.82
CA ARG A 188 0.47 -18.48 -9.74
C ARG A 188 0.86 -18.91 -8.32
N LEU A 189 1.61 -18.10 -7.59
CA LEU A 189 1.99 -18.40 -6.21
C LEU A 189 0.77 -18.48 -5.31
N SER A 190 -0.17 -17.54 -5.43
CA SER A 190 -1.40 -17.55 -4.64
C SER A 190 -2.27 -18.78 -4.92
N GLU A 191 -2.33 -19.24 -6.19
CA GLU A 191 -3.05 -20.46 -6.60
C GLU A 191 -2.42 -21.73 -6.04
N GLN A 192 -1.12 -21.71 -5.76
CA GLN A 192 -0.40 -22.79 -5.09
C GLN A 192 -0.54 -22.76 -3.55
N GLY A 193 -1.28 -21.80 -3.01
CA GLY A 193 -1.51 -21.68 -1.58
C GLY A 193 -0.43 -20.90 -0.83
N VAL A 194 0.53 -20.29 -1.55
CA VAL A 194 1.52 -19.39 -0.96
C VAL A 194 0.83 -18.07 -0.58
N VAL A 195 1.09 -17.56 0.62
CA VAL A 195 0.69 -16.21 1.02
C VAL A 195 1.67 -15.23 0.37
N VAL A 196 1.17 -14.34 -0.49
CA VAL A 196 2.01 -13.41 -1.24
C VAL A 196 1.83 -12.00 -0.69
N ILE A 197 2.92 -11.36 -0.29
CA ILE A 197 2.96 -9.93 0.04
C ILE A 197 3.45 -9.23 -1.23
N ALA A 198 2.66 -8.29 -1.77
CA ALA A 198 2.93 -7.64 -3.05
C ALA A 198 2.37 -6.21 -3.11
N ALA A 199 2.81 -5.44 -4.08
CA ALA A 199 2.38 -4.06 -4.31
C ALA A 199 2.45 -3.20 -3.03
N GLY A 200 3.52 -3.35 -2.26
CA GLY A 200 3.81 -2.52 -1.10
C GLY A 200 3.95 -1.05 -1.50
N GLY A 201 3.31 -0.15 -0.76
CA GLY A 201 3.27 1.26 -1.10
C GLY A 201 2.47 1.63 -2.36
N GLY A 202 1.91 0.64 -3.03
CA GLY A 202 1.28 0.76 -4.35
C GLY A 202 2.15 0.19 -5.47
N GLY A 203 3.32 -0.35 -5.12
CA GLY A 203 4.34 -0.85 -6.05
C GLY A 203 5.29 0.23 -6.53
N VAL A 204 6.47 -0.19 -6.99
CA VAL A 204 7.50 0.67 -7.54
C VAL A 204 7.06 1.23 -8.89
N PRO A 205 6.90 2.57 -9.05
CA PRO A 205 6.40 3.14 -10.29
C PRO A 205 7.45 3.05 -11.40
N VAL A 206 7.01 2.55 -12.56
CA VAL A 206 7.83 2.44 -13.77
C VAL A 206 7.07 2.91 -14.99
N ILE A 207 7.81 3.40 -16.00
CA ILE A 207 7.29 3.69 -17.34
C ILE A 207 7.72 2.55 -18.26
N GLU A 208 6.82 2.06 -19.10
CA GLU A 208 7.07 1.04 -20.11
C GLU A 208 7.21 1.73 -21.48
N SER A 209 8.37 1.56 -22.15
CA SER A 209 8.58 2.10 -23.49
C SER A 209 7.78 1.33 -24.55
N ALA A 210 7.75 1.84 -25.78
CA ALA A 210 7.12 1.14 -26.92
C ALA A 210 7.75 -0.24 -27.22
N GLU A 211 9.02 -0.43 -26.83
CA GLU A 211 9.76 -1.69 -26.95
C GLU A 211 9.56 -2.63 -25.76
N GLY A 212 8.77 -2.21 -24.77
CA GLY A 212 8.51 -3.00 -23.55
C GLY A 212 9.62 -2.89 -22.49
N LEU A 213 10.51 -1.91 -22.58
CA LEU A 213 11.56 -1.69 -21.58
C LEU A 213 11.04 -0.84 -20.42
N LEU A 214 11.41 -1.22 -19.20
CA LEU A 214 10.99 -0.53 -17.98
C LEU A 214 12.06 0.45 -17.51
N SER A 215 11.61 1.61 -17.05
CA SER A 215 12.43 2.61 -16.36
C SER A 215 11.71 3.16 -15.16
N GLY A 216 12.40 3.29 -14.00
CA GLY A 216 11.84 3.88 -12.79
C GLY A 216 11.47 5.35 -12.97
N VAL A 217 10.42 5.81 -12.30
CA VAL A 217 9.99 7.20 -12.30
C VAL A 217 9.68 7.67 -10.87
N ASP A 218 10.06 8.91 -10.54
CA ASP A 218 9.82 9.49 -9.22
C ASP A 218 8.34 9.85 -9.03
N ALA A 219 7.62 8.90 -8.44
CA ALA A 219 6.21 9.00 -8.11
C ALA A 219 5.89 8.08 -6.92
N VAL A 220 4.68 8.12 -6.41
CA VAL A 220 4.16 7.15 -5.42
C VAL A 220 2.76 6.74 -5.85
N VAL A 221 2.59 5.48 -6.20
CA VAL A 221 1.28 4.96 -6.60
C VAL A 221 0.38 4.82 -5.36
N ASP A 222 -0.90 5.11 -5.52
CA ASP A 222 -1.86 4.89 -4.44
C ASP A 222 -2.12 3.38 -4.26
N LYS A 223 -1.91 2.87 -3.03
CA LYS A 223 -2.05 1.44 -2.74
C LYS A 223 -3.45 0.89 -3.02
N ASP A 224 -4.49 1.72 -2.87
CA ASP A 224 -5.87 1.25 -3.04
C ASP A 224 -6.19 1.04 -4.52
N PHE A 225 -5.67 1.92 -5.40
CA PHE A 225 -5.75 1.69 -6.84
C PHE A 225 -4.90 0.49 -7.29
N ALA A 226 -3.68 0.36 -6.77
CA ALA A 226 -2.83 -0.80 -7.09
C ALA A 226 -3.44 -2.11 -6.59
N THR A 227 -4.03 -2.11 -5.38
CA THR A 227 -4.76 -3.26 -4.82
C THR A 227 -5.96 -3.64 -5.68
N ALA A 228 -6.74 -2.67 -6.14
CA ALA A 228 -7.90 -2.91 -7.00
C ALA A 228 -7.48 -3.48 -8.38
N LEU A 229 -6.41 -2.91 -8.96
CA LEU A 229 -5.85 -3.38 -10.22
C LEU A 229 -5.32 -4.82 -10.09
N LEU A 230 -4.50 -5.08 -9.07
CA LEU A 230 -3.99 -6.42 -8.79
C LEU A 230 -5.15 -7.40 -8.56
N GLY A 231 -6.16 -7.00 -7.78
CA GLY A 231 -7.36 -7.79 -7.51
C GLY A 231 -8.08 -8.23 -8.77
N SER A 232 -8.21 -7.33 -9.73
CA SER A 232 -8.82 -7.63 -11.03
C SER A 232 -8.01 -8.66 -11.83
N VAL A 233 -6.67 -8.55 -11.83
CA VAL A 233 -5.78 -9.45 -12.59
C VAL A 233 -5.69 -10.83 -11.96
N VAL A 234 -5.64 -10.92 -10.64
CA VAL A 234 -5.58 -12.20 -9.92
C VAL A 234 -6.97 -12.83 -9.74
N GLU A 235 -8.03 -12.14 -10.17
CA GLU A 235 -9.42 -12.58 -10.03
C GLU A 235 -9.81 -12.76 -8.54
N ALA A 236 -9.47 -11.79 -7.71
CA ALA A 236 -9.83 -11.82 -6.30
C ALA A 236 -11.35 -11.63 -6.12
N GLU A 237 -11.95 -12.49 -5.29
CA GLU A 237 -13.37 -12.43 -4.97
C GLU A 237 -13.68 -11.40 -3.87
N THR A 238 -12.67 -11.13 -3.03
CA THR A 238 -12.81 -10.23 -1.87
C THR A 238 -11.57 -9.39 -1.68
N ILE A 239 -11.77 -8.11 -1.37
CA ILE A 239 -10.74 -7.22 -0.86
C ILE A 239 -11.14 -6.79 0.55
N ILE A 240 -10.27 -7.05 1.53
CA ILE A 240 -10.44 -6.64 2.92
C ILE A 240 -9.46 -5.53 3.22
N ASN A 241 -9.98 -4.35 3.52
CA ASN A 241 -9.13 -3.22 3.91
C ASN A 241 -9.03 -3.15 5.44
N LEU A 242 -7.87 -3.49 6.00
CA LEU A 242 -7.60 -3.36 7.41
C LEU A 242 -7.17 -1.92 7.73
N THR A 243 -8.06 -1.19 8.37
CA THR A 243 -7.92 0.23 8.67
C THR A 243 -8.22 0.52 10.15
N GLY A 244 -7.97 1.76 10.58
CA GLY A 244 -8.21 2.19 11.96
C GLY A 244 -9.67 2.49 12.31
N VAL A 245 -10.61 2.24 11.40
CA VAL A 245 -12.05 2.42 11.62
C VAL A 245 -12.78 1.12 11.33
N ASP A 246 -13.91 0.92 11.97
CA ASP A 246 -14.70 -0.32 11.91
C ASP A 246 -15.61 -0.41 10.68
N MET A 247 -15.90 0.71 10.03
CA MET A 247 -16.71 0.77 8.81
C MET A 247 -16.48 2.07 8.03
N VAL A 248 -17.11 2.18 6.88
CA VAL A 248 -17.15 3.42 6.09
C VAL A 248 -18.15 4.39 6.72
N TYR A 249 -17.81 5.67 6.76
CA TYR A 249 -18.66 6.71 7.32
C TYR A 249 -18.95 7.81 6.30
N LYS A 250 -20.19 8.28 6.30
CA LYS A 250 -20.53 9.59 5.73
C LYS A 250 -20.22 10.69 6.72
N SER A 251 -19.83 11.86 6.23
CA SER A 251 -19.56 13.05 7.03
C SER A 251 -18.65 12.76 8.24
N PHE A 252 -17.58 12.00 8.00
CA PHE A 252 -16.66 11.53 9.03
C PHE A 252 -16.13 12.68 9.89
N GLY A 253 -16.08 12.51 11.22
CA GLY A 253 -15.62 13.51 12.16
C GLY A 253 -16.58 14.67 12.43
N SER A 254 -17.78 14.68 11.82
CA SER A 254 -18.83 15.69 12.06
C SER A 254 -19.91 15.19 13.03
N ALA A 255 -20.75 16.11 13.54
CA ALA A 255 -21.92 15.76 14.35
C ALA A 255 -22.96 14.93 13.58
N SER A 256 -22.92 14.93 12.25
CA SER A 256 -23.80 14.16 11.36
C SER A 256 -23.17 12.85 10.87
N GLN A 257 -22.05 12.43 11.45
CA GLN A 257 -21.37 11.19 11.08
C GLN A 257 -22.31 9.99 11.15
N ARG A 258 -22.35 9.21 10.06
CA ARG A 258 -23.18 8.01 9.94
C ARG A 258 -22.41 6.86 9.33
N GLY A 259 -22.32 5.74 10.05
CA GLY A 259 -21.69 4.51 9.57
C GLY A 259 -22.52 3.83 8.49
N ILE A 260 -21.85 3.26 7.50
CA ILE A 260 -22.42 2.49 6.40
C ILE A 260 -21.90 1.06 6.52
N ARG A 261 -22.79 0.11 6.76
CA ARG A 261 -22.44 -1.31 6.86
C ARG A 261 -22.37 -1.99 5.50
N GLU A 262 -23.28 -1.62 4.61
CA GLU A 262 -23.38 -2.17 3.26
C GLU A 262 -23.74 -1.05 2.29
N MET A 263 -23.12 -1.06 1.13
CA MET A 263 -23.47 -0.20 0.01
C MET A 263 -23.13 -0.91 -1.30
N SER A 264 -23.92 -0.67 -2.31
CA SER A 264 -23.62 -1.10 -3.67
C SER A 264 -22.54 -0.20 -4.29
N VAL A 265 -21.86 -0.70 -5.34
CA VAL A 265 -20.92 0.09 -6.14
C VAL A 265 -21.58 1.36 -6.71
N ARG A 266 -22.87 1.27 -7.08
CA ARG A 266 -23.66 2.40 -7.57
C ARG A 266 -23.81 3.48 -6.49
N GLU A 267 -24.14 3.10 -5.28
CA GLU A 267 -24.28 4.03 -4.15
C GLU A 267 -22.93 4.65 -3.79
N ALA A 268 -21.85 3.86 -3.76
CA ALA A 268 -20.49 4.35 -3.51
C ALA A 268 -20.11 5.45 -4.52
N ARG A 269 -20.36 5.25 -5.81
CA ARG A 269 -20.12 6.27 -6.86
C ARG A 269 -20.94 7.53 -6.63
N GLN A 270 -22.23 7.41 -6.29
CA GLN A 270 -23.08 8.56 -5.99
C GLN A 270 -22.59 9.36 -4.79
N TYR A 271 -22.06 8.69 -3.75
CA TYR A 271 -21.51 9.36 -2.58
C TYR A 271 -20.18 10.05 -2.88
N LEU A 272 -19.31 9.45 -3.69
CA LEU A 272 -18.09 10.09 -4.18
C LEU A 272 -18.41 11.36 -4.99
N GLU A 273 -19.35 11.30 -5.93
CA GLU A 273 -19.79 12.45 -6.74
C GLU A 273 -20.36 13.60 -5.88
N LYS A 274 -21.00 13.28 -4.76
CA LYS A 274 -21.54 14.25 -3.80
C LYS A 274 -20.51 14.77 -2.79
N GLY A 275 -19.26 14.29 -2.83
CA GLY A 275 -18.23 14.68 -1.86
C GLY A 275 -18.50 14.22 -0.43
N GLU A 276 -19.24 13.11 -0.24
CA GLU A 276 -19.56 12.55 1.08
C GLU A 276 -18.35 11.88 1.74
N PHE A 277 -17.29 11.57 0.97
CA PHE A 277 -16.06 10.97 1.43
C PHE A 277 -14.90 11.94 1.21
N GLU A 278 -14.04 12.07 2.20
CA GLU A 278 -12.82 12.87 2.06
C GLU A 278 -11.81 12.16 1.14
N PRO A 279 -10.98 12.93 0.39
CA PRO A 279 -9.91 12.36 -0.43
C PRO A 279 -9.00 11.43 0.39
N GLY A 280 -8.76 10.21 -0.11
CA GLY A 280 -7.92 9.21 0.56
C GLY A 280 -8.62 8.46 1.71
N SER A 281 -9.92 8.64 1.90
CA SER A 281 -10.70 7.88 2.90
C SER A 281 -11.36 6.62 2.34
N MET A 282 -11.50 6.54 1.01
CA MET A 282 -12.08 5.42 0.27
C MET A 282 -11.34 5.24 -1.05
#